data_02ae99eb1e2e78a9e66da78809d15a82
#
_entry.id   02ae99eb1e2e78a9e66da78809d15a82
#
_cell.length_a   1.000
_cell.length_b   1.000
_cell.length_c   1.000
_cell.angle_alpha   90.00
_cell.angle_beta   90.00
_cell.angle_gamma   90.00
#
_symmetry.space_group_name_H-M   'P 1'
#
loop_
_entity.id
_entity.type
_entity.pdbx_description
1 polymer ?
#
loop_
_entity_poly.entity_id
_entity_poly.type
_entity_poly.pdbx_seq_one_letter_code
_entity_poly.pdbx_strand_id
1 'polypeptide(L)'
;MFLEPINFPAMYREHKATTDFKGKTSADWDEKSADMALSTINSPYVNDFISRMKLNGDEVVLDIGCGPGTLAIPLAKQVKEVIAIDFSELMLEELKAYAAREGITNIKTYHIGWDDDWSHLPQIDIAVASRSMEVTDVDAALTKMSAHASRACYLTYKVGGSFVDMNILDFIGKKVKTKPDYWYIPIILYSHGYLPRVDYIETGRGSVRSNTEDEFIESLLWSVHELNEEQQNKAREYYREVIVGQNRPPRAVNWAFIGWETSI
;
A
#
# COMPACT_ATOMS: atom_id res chain seq x y z
N MET A 1 -18.47 29.59 -22.09
CA MET A 1 -17.15 28.97 -22.03
C MET A 1 -17.33 27.66 -21.30
N PHE A 2 -17.44 26.54 -22.02
CA PHE A 2 -17.52 25.22 -21.39
C PHE A 2 -16.09 24.86 -20.99
N LEU A 3 -15.84 24.72 -19.69
CA LEU A 3 -14.58 24.15 -19.20
C LEU A 3 -14.58 22.67 -19.65
N GLU A 4 -13.55 22.27 -20.38
CA GLU A 4 -13.35 20.85 -20.63
C GLU A 4 -13.22 20.12 -19.27
N PRO A 5 -13.86 18.95 -19.11
CA PRO A 5 -13.79 18.21 -17.87
C PRO A 5 -12.34 17.81 -17.61
N ILE A 6 -11.86 18.03 -16.38
CA ILE A 6 -10.51 17.65 -15.99
C ILE A 6 -10.40 16.12 -16.02
N ASN A 7 -9.46 15.58 -16.79
CA ASN A 7 -9.21 14.14 -16.87
C ASN A 7 -8.24 13.69 -15.77
N PHE A 8 -8.75 13.44 -14.58
CA PHE A 8 -7.95 13.00 -13.43
C PHE A 8 -7.24 11.65 -13.65
N PRO A 9 -7.83 10.64 -14.33
CA PRO A 9 -7.11 9.43 -14.72
C PRO A 9 -5.86 9.71 -15.56
N ALA A 10 -5.95 10.56 -16.56
CA ALA A 10 -4.81 10.93 -17.40
C ALA A 10 -3.73 11.69 -16.58
N MET A 11 -4.15 12.61 -15.72
CA MET A 11 -3.23 13.34 -14.81
C MET A 11 -2.51 12.38 -13.86
N TYR A 12 -3.20 11.38 -13.32
CA TYR A 12 -2.57 10.36 -12.47
C TYR A 12 -1.49 9.60 -13.24
N ARG A 13 -1.83 9.09 -14.44
CA ARG A 13 -0.87 8.33 -15.28
C ARG A 13 0.37 9.17 -15.62
N GLU A 14 0.20 10.43 -16.01
CA GLU A 14 1.30 11.35 -16.29
C GLU A 14 2.16 11.59 -15.03
N HIS A 15 1.54 11.86 -13.90
CA HIS A 15 2.23 12.05 -12.62
C HIS A 15 3.00 10.78 -12.23
N LYS A 16 2.37 9.61 -12.36
CA LYS A 16 2.99 8.30 -12.06
C LYS A 16 4.16 8.00 -12.98
N ALA A 17 4.06 8.34 -14.27
CA ALA A 17 5.13 8.13 -15.25
C ALA A 17 6.33 9.06 -15.04
N THR A 18 6.13 10.22 -14.42
CA THR A 18 7.19 11.23 -14.23
C THR A 18 7.80 11.24 -12.83
N THR A 19 7.34 10.40 -11.90
CA THR A 19 7.90 10.34 -10.55
C THR A 19 9.34 9.81 -10.55
N ASP A 20 10.17 10.35 -9.65
CA ASP A 20 11.55 9.91 -9.46
C ASP A 20 11.66 8.74 -8.47
N PHE A 21 10.55 8.26 -7.92
CA PHE A 21 10.52 7.14 -6.99
C PHE A 21 10.38 5.81 -7.72
N LYS A 22 11.26 4.87 -7.38
CA LYS A 22 11.31 3.54 -7.99
C LYS A 22 10.03 2.73 -7.74
N GLY A 23 9.45 2.16 -8.81
CA GLY A 23 8.49 1.05 -8.70
C GLY A 23 9.18 -0.21 -8.19
N LYS A 24 8.45 -1.07 -7.53
CA LYS A 24 8.96 -2.36 -7.01
C LYS A 24 8.45 -3.50 -7.87
N THR A 25 9.34 -4.43 -8.18
CA THR A 25 9.04 -5.67 -8.89
C THR A 25 8.66 -6.80 -7.91
N SER A 26 8.16 -7.93 -8.43
CA SER A 26 7.95 -9.12 -7.58
C SER A 26 9.23 -9.56 -6.90
N ALA A 27 10.38 -9.56 -7.61
CA ALA A 27 11.67 -9.93 -7.04
C ALA A 27 12.10 -9.02 -5.87
N ASP A 28 11.82 -7.70 -5.94
CA ASP A 28 12.09 -6.78 -4.82
C ASP A 28 11.26 -7.16 -3.57
N TRP A 29 10.01 -7.63 -3.77
CA TRP A 29 9.13 -8.04 -2.68
C TRP A 29 9.46 -9.45 -2.18
N ASP A 30 9.87 -10.36 -3.06
CA ASP A 30 10.34 -11.70 -2.69
C ASP A 30 11.50 -11.62 -1.70
N GLU A 31 12.46 -10.71 -1.94
CA GLU A 31 13.59 -10.46 -1.03
C GLU A 31 13.14 -9.98 0.37
N LYS A 32 12.00 -9.31 0.47
CA LYS A 32 11.47 -8.77 1.73
C LYS A 32 10.42 -9.66 2.40
N SER A 33 10.03 -10.78 1.79
CA SER A 33 8.90 -11.59 2.24
C SER A 33 9.05 -12.10 3.68
N ALA A 34 10.20 -12.67 4.03
CA ALA A 34 10.47 -13.23 5.36
C ALA A 34 10.47 -12.16 6.48
N ASP A 35 11.05 -10.97 6.20
CA ASP A 35 11.12 -9.87 7.16
C ASP A 35 9.73 -9.26 7.43
N MET A 36 8.87 -9.24 6.41
CA MET A 36 7.52 -8.67 6.51
C MET A 36 6.54 -9.61 7.25
N ALA A 37 6.66 -10.92 7.07
CA ALA A 37 5.74 -11.91 7.64
C ALA A 37 5.59 -11.79 9.16
N LEU A 38 6.68 -11.53 9.88
CA LEU A 38 6.69 -11.50 11.35
C LEU A 38 6.23 -10.17 11.97
N SER A 39 6.32 -9.05 11.24
CA SER A 39 6.22 -7.72 11.84
C SER A 39 4.87 -7.02 11.65
N THR A 40 4.01 -7.52 10.76
CA THR A 40 2.88 -6.72 10.24
C THR A 40 1.49 -7.20 10.64
N ILE A 41 1.28 -8.50 10.88
CA ILE A 41 -0.05 -9.12 11.05
C ILE A 41 -0.82 -8.60 12.28
N ASN A 42 -0.14 -8.34 13.39
CA ASN A 42 -0.76 -7.86 14.63
C ASN A 42 -0.49 -6.37 14.90
N SER A 43 -0.24 -5.59 13.85
CA SER A 43 0.03 -4.16 14.02
C SER A 43 -1.24 -3.36 14.33
N PRO A 44 -1.15 -2.24 15.09
CA PRO A 44 -2.30 -1.34 15.30
C PRO A 44 -2.99 -0.90 14.00
N TYR A 45 -2.20 -0.74 12.92
CA TYR A 45 -2.72 -0.42 11.60
C TYR A 45 -3.76 -1.44 11.09
N VAL A 46 -3.52 -2.74 11.30
CA VAL A 46 -4.43 -3.81 10.87
C VAL A 46 -5.78 -3.71 11.60
N ASN A 47 -5.74 -3.53 12.91
CA ASN A 47 -6.96 -3.35 13.71
C ASN A 47 -7.72 -2.09 13.29
N ASP A 48 -6.99 -1.01 13.05
CA ASP A 48 -7.55 0.26 12.57
C ASP A 48 -8.19 0.13 11.19
N PHE A 49 -7.56 -0.61 10.27
CA PHE A 49 -8.13 -0.87 8.95
C PHE A 49 -9.43 -1.67 9.06
N ILE A 50 -9.40 -2.82 9.74
CA ILE A 50 -10.55 -3.73 9.84
C ILE A 50 -11.71 -3.07 10.60
N SER A 51 -11.45 -2.28 11.64
CA SER A 51 -12.49 -1.60 12.41
C SER A 51 -13.33 -0.60 11.60
N ARG A 52 -12.80 -0.13 10.46
CA ARG A 52 -13.49 0.78 9.53
C ARG A 52 -14.30 0.05 8.47
N MET A 53 -14.13 -1.27 8.35
CA MET A 53 -14.91 -2.09 7.43
C MET A 53 -16.27 -2.42 8.03
N LYS A 54 -17.28 -2.59 7.17
CA LYS A 54 -18.60 -3.07 7.57
C LYS A 54 -18.66 -4.58 7.35
N LEU A 55 -18.28 -5.37 8.35
CA LEU A 55 -18.31 -6.83 8.33
C LEU A 55 -19.51 -7.38 9.11
N ASN A 56 -20.14 -8.46 8.61
CA ASN A 56 -21.23 -9.18 9.24
C ASN A 56 -20.80 -10.63 9.62
N GLY A 57 -19.67 -11.11 9.07
CA GLY A 57 -19.11 -12.42 9.36
C GLY A 57 -19.36 -13.49 8.29
N ASP A 58 -20.21 -13.22 7.31
CA ASP A 58 -20.60 -14.15 6.25
C ASP A 58 -20.00 -13.84 4.86
N GLU A 59 -19.13 -12.83 4.81
CA GLU A 59 -18.55 -12.35 3.56
C GLU A 59 -17.47 -13.27 2.98
N VAL A 60 -17.38 -13.24 1.65
CA VAL A 60 -16.19 -13.60 0.89
C VAL A 60 -15.41 -12.33 0.60
N VAL A 61 -14.20 -12.21 1.16
CA VAL A 61 -13.34 -11.01 1.03
C VAL A 61 -12.18 -11.30 0.09
N LEU A 62 -11.97 -10.43 -0.91
CA LEU A 62 -10.79 -10.42 -1.77
C LEU A 62 -9.73 -9.49 -1.17
N ASP A 63 -8.56 -10.01 -0.81
CA ASP A 63 -7.38 -9.25 -0.38
C ASP A 63 -6.37 -9.15 -1.54
N ILE A 64 -6.23 -7.94 -2.09
CA ILE A 64 -5.45 -7.65 -3.30
C ILE A 64 -4.06 -7.13 -2.92
N GLY A 65 -3.01 -7.84 -3.35
CA GLY A 65 -1.65 -7.61 -2.88
C GLY A 65 -1.55 -7.95 -1.40
N CYS A 66 -2.00 -9.15 -1.05
CA CYS A 66 -2.16 -9.61 0.32
C CYS A 66 -0.83 -9.74 1.08
N GLY A 67 0.30 -9.79 0.35
CA GLY A 67 1.61 -10.04 0.92
C GLY A 67 1.63 -11.33 1.76
N PRO A 68 2.36 -11.35 2.88
CA PRO A 68 2.42 -12.51 3.77
C PRO A 68 1.18 -12.66 4.66
N GLY A 69 0.05 -12.02 4.30
CA GLY A 69 -1.22 -12.17 4.99
C GLY A 69 -1.53 -11.09 6.02
N THR A 70 -0.99 -9.89 5.85
CA THR A 70 -1.18 -8.77 6.80
C THR A 70 -2.65 -8.52 7.15
N LEU A 71 -3.55 -8.52 6.15
CA LEU A 71 -5.00 -8.44 6.36
C LEU A 71 -5.68 -9.81 6.25
N ALA A 72 -5.25 -10.67 5.32
CA ALA A 72 -5.87 -11.96 5.07
C ALA A 72 -6.01 -12.82 6.34
N ILE A 73 -4.96 -12.90 7.16
CA ILE A 73 -4.95 -13.69 8.40
C ILE A 73 -5.97 -13.19 9.44
N PRO A 74 -5.97 -11.90 9.85
CA PRO A 74 -6.97 -11.41 10.81
C PRO A 74 -8.39 -11.35 10.24
N LEU A 75 -8.56 -11.14 8.92
CA LEU A 75 -9.87 -11.19 8.26
C LEU A 75 -10.44 -12.61 8.25
N ALA A 76 -9.63 -13.63 7.99
CA ALA A 76 -10.07 -15.03 8.00
C ALA A 76 -10.66 -15.50 9.33
N LYS A 77 -10.31 -14.82 10.44
CA LYS A 77 -10.89 -15.07 11.78
C LYS A 77 -12.27 -14.40 11.97
N GLN A 78 -12.71 -13.54 11.03
CA GLN A 78 -13.91 -12.70 11.18
C GLN A 78 -14.91 -12.84 10.03
N VAL A 79 -14.53 -13.50 8.92
CA VAL A 79 -15.36 -13.64 7.72
C VAL A 79 -15.47 -15.09 7.28
N LYS A 80 -16.39 -15.39 6.39
CA LYS A 80 -16.62 -16.74 5.86
C LYS A 80 -15.40 -17.29 5.10
N GLU A 81 -14.84 -16.50 4.21
CA GLU A 81 -13.71 -16.89 3.37
C GLU A 81 -12.89 -15.68 2.94
N VAL A 82 -11.57 -15.86 2.81
CA VAL A 82 -10.68 -14.86 2.22
C VAL A 82 -10.08 -15.43 0.92
N ILE A 83 -10.20 -14.67 -0.15
CA ILE A 83 -9.51 -14.89 -1.41
C ILE A 83 -8.31 -13.95 -1.41
N ALA A 84 -7.11 -14.48 -1.34
CA ALA A 84 -5.88 -13.69 -1.24
C ALA A 84 -5.10 -13.77 -2.55
N ILE A 85 -4.84 -12.62 -3.16
CA ILE A 85 -4.07 -12.54 -4.41
C ILE A 85 -2.80 -11.70 -4.21
N ASP A 86 -1.70 -12.18 -4.77
CA ASP A 86 -0.43 -11.44 -4.82
C ASP A 86 0.36 -11.84 -6.06
N PHE A 87 1.17 -10.92 -6.59
CA PHE A 87 2.04 -11.16 -7.74
C PHE A 87 3.41 -11.74 -7.33
N SER A 88 3.70 -11.84 -6.03
CA SER A 88 4.87 -12.49 -5.45
C SER A 88 4.49 -13.88 -4.94
N GLU A 89 5.12 -14.90 -5.49
CA GLU A 89 4.87 -16.29 -5.06
C GLU A 89 5.37 -16.54 -3.64
N LEU A 90 6.54 -15.98 -3.29
CA LEU A 90 7.10 -16.13 -1.94
C LEU A 90 6.22 -15.48 -0.86
N MET A 91 5.57 -14.35 -1.16
CA MET A 91 4.59 -13.76 -0.25
C MET A 91 3.42 -14.72 0.03
N LEU A 92 2.92 -15.39 -1.00
CA LEU A 92 1.84 -16.38 -0.84
C LEU A 92 2.29 -17.64 -0.10
N GLU A 93 3.55 -18.05 -0.25
CA GLU A 93 4.12 -19.18 0.53
C GLU A 93 4.19 -18.83 2.02
N GLU A 94 4.65 -17.64 2.36
CA GLU A 94 4.67 -17.14 3.74
C GLU A 94 3.25 -17.06 4.34
N LEU A 95 2.28 -16.55 3.56
CA LEU A 95 0.87 -16.54 3.96
C LEU A 95 0.37 -17.93 4.27
N LYS A 96 0.60 -18.91 3.37
CA LYS A 96 0.17 -20.32 3.56
C LYS A 96 0.82 -20.94 4.79
N ALA A 97 2.12 -20.72 4.97
CA ALA A 97 2.86 -21.23 6.13
C ALA A 97 2.32 -20.65 7.44
N TYR A 98 2.02 -19.34 7.45
CA TYR A 98 1.43 -18.69 8.64
C TYR A 98 0.00 -19.19 8.91
N ALA A 99 -0.85 -19.28 7.89
CA ALA A 99 -2.21 -19.79 8.03
C ALA A 99 -2.24 -21.21 8.58
N ALA A 100 -1.39 -22.10 8.07
CA ALA A 100 -1.26 -23.47 8.55
C ALA A 100 -0.84 -23.53 10.04
N ARG A 101 0.10 -22.70 10.45
CA ARG A 101 0.57 -22.59 11.84
C ARG A 101 -0.51 -22.12 12.81
N GLU A 102 -1.38 -21.21 12.35
CA GLU A 102 -2.51 -20.68 13.12
C GLU A 102 -3.79 -21.55 13.00
N GLY A 103 -3.76 -22.63 12.24
CA GLY A 103 -4.93 -23.50 12.01
C GLY A 103 -6.04 -22.86 11.18
N ILE A 104 -5.71 -21.83 10.36
CA ILE A 104 -6.65 -21.13 9.50
C ILE A 104 -6.82 -21.92 8.20
N THR A 105 -8.07 -22.25 7.85
CA THR A 105 -8.39 -23.13 6.70
C THR A 105 -9.27 -22.46 5.64
N ASN A 106 -9.73 -21.24 5.88
CA ASN A 106 -10.67 -20.50 5.02
C ASN A 106 -9.98 -19.39 4.20
N ILE A 107 -8.70 -19.57 3.86
CA ILE A 107 -7.98 -18.70 2.93
C ILE A 107 -7.66 -19.49 1.65
N LYS A 108 -8.02 -18.94 0.49
CA LYS A 108 -7.60 -19.43 -0.83
C LYS A 108 -6.64 -18.42 -1.45
N THR A 109 -5.52 -18.89 -1.99
CA THR A 109 -4.49 -18.03 -2.57
C THR A 109 -4.41 -18.22 -4.08
N TYR A 110 -4.18 -17.10 -4.82
CA TYR A 110 -3.94 -17.11 -6.26
C TYR A 110 -2.73 -16.23 -6.57
N HIS A 111 -1.78 -16.76 -7.36
CA HIS A 111 -0.61 -16.04 -7.81
C HIS A 111 -0.98 -15.19 -9.04
N ILE A 112 -1.58 -14.04 -8.80
CA ILE A 112 -2.02 -13.05 -9.79
C ILE A 112 -1.92 -11.65 -9.20
N GLY A 113 -1.67 -10.66 -10.07
CA GLY A 113 -1.58 -9.25 -9.71
C GLY A 113 -2.71 -8.39 -10.30
N TRP A 114 -2.52 -7.08 -10.28
CA TRP A 114 -3.50 -6.11 -10.78
C TRP A 114 -3.76 -6.22 -12.28
N ASP A 115 -2.75 -6.56 -13.08
CA ASP A 115 -2.83 -6.58 -14.54
C ASP A 115 -3.33 -7.93 -15.10
N ASP A 116 -3.40 -8.98 -14.26
CA ASP A 116 -3.83 -10.32 -14.65
C ASP A 116 -5.34 -10.46 -14.78
N ASP A 117 -5.81 -11.54 -15.41
CA ASP A 117 -7.23 -11.87 -15.52
C ASP A 117 -7.78 -12.40 -14.20
N TRP A 118 -8.89 -11.78 -13.71
CA TRP A 118 -9.58 -12.18 -12.48
C TRP A 118 -10.90 -12.91 -12.74
N SER A 119 -11.22 -13.22 -13.99
CA SER A 119 -12.50 -13.85 -14.37
C SER A 119 -12.75 -15.21 -13.71
N HIS A 120 -11.69 -15.88 -13.28
CA HIS A 120 -11.73 -17.18 -12.59
C HIS A 120 -11.86 -17.09 -11.06
N LEU A 121 -11.82 -15.88 -10.50
CA LEU A 121 -12.07 -15.69 -9.07
C LEU A 121 -13.54 -15.97 -8.73
N PRO A 122 -13.83 -16.48 -7.52
CA PRO A 122 -15.19 -16.69 -7.07
C PRO A 122 -15.93 -15.36 -6.90
N GLN A 123 -17.23 -15.44 -6.62
CA GLN A 123 -18.02 -14.25 -6.27
C GLN A 123 -17.49 -13.64 -4.98
N ILE A 124 -17.26 -12.32 -4.99
CA ILE A 124 -16.69 -11.54 -3.90
C ILE A 124 -17.74 -10.58 -3.34
N ASP A 125 -17.84 -10.47 -2.04
CA ASP A 125 -18.69 -9.48 -1.37
C ASP A 125 -17.95 -8.18 -1.12
N ILE A 126 -16.71 -8.26 -0.64
CA ILE A 126 -15.88 -7.11 -0.29
C ILE A 126 -14.48 -7.29 -0.90
N ALA A 127 -13.97 -6.24 -1.53
CA ALA A 127 -12.57 -6.20 -1.96
C ALA A 127 -11.76 -5.23 -1.10
N VAL A 128 -10.54 -5.63 -0.73
CA VAL A 128 -9.60 -4.80 0.01
C VAL A 128 -8.26 -4.71 -0.71
N ALA A 129 -7.60 -3.53 -0.62
CA ALA A 129 -6.25 -3.32 -1.14
C ALA A 129 -5.46 -2.47 -0.13
N SER A 130 -4.71 -3.14 0.75
CA SER A 130 -3.97 -2.48 1.81
C SER A 130 -2.52 -2.25 1.42
N ARG A 131 -2.13 -1.00 1.18
CA ARG A 131 -0.76 -0.60 0.82
C ARG A 131 -0.25 -1.26 -0.48
N SER A 132 -1.15 -1.71 -1.34
CA SER A 132 -0.88 -2.45 -2.57
C SER A 132 -1.30 -1.71 -3.86
N MET A 133 -1.61 -0.40 -3.76
CA MET A 133 -2.07 0.44 -4.86
C MET A 133 -0.94 1.13 -5.65
N GLU A 134 0.23 0.49 -5.78
CA GLU A 134 1.36 0.98 -6.60
C GLU A 134 1.17 0.68 -8.10
N VAL A 135 -0.01 0.97 -8.61
CA VAL A 135 -0.42 0.70 -10.01
C VAL A 135 -0.04 1.85 -10.95
N THR A 136 0.12 1.55 -12.23
CA THR A 136 0.37 2.55 -13.29
C THR A 136 -0.90 3.24 -13.74
N ASP A 137 -2.02 2.52 -13.74
CA ASP A 137 -3.36 3.02 -14.07
C ASP A 137 -4.33 2.78 -12.92
N VAL A 138 -4.49 3.81 -12.06
CA VAL A 138 -5.38 3.72 -10.90
C VAL A 138 -6.85 3.64 -11.31
N ASP A 139 -7.22 4.24 -12.44
CA ASP A 139 -8.59 4.21 -12.96
C ASP A 139 -9.02 2.79 -13.34
N ALA A 140 -8.16 2.09 -14.09
CA ALA A 140 -8.37 0.68 -14.44
C ALA A 140 -8.42 -0.21 -13.19
N ALA A 141 -7.54 0.01 -12.21
CA ALA A 141 -7.50 -0.74 -10.96
C ALA A 141 -8.78 -0.54 -10.12
N LEU A 142 -9.25 0.70 -9.97
CA LEU A 142 -10.48 1.03 -9.23
C LEU A 142 -11.72 0.45 -9.92
N THR A 143 -11.79 0.55 -11.24
CA THR A 143 -12.86 -0.06 -12.05
C THR A 143 -12.91 -1.57 -11.85
N LYS A 144 -11.74 -2.23 -11.96
CA LYS A 144 -11.61 -3.68 -11.79
C LYS A 144 -12.01 -4.12 -10.39
N MET A 145 -11.52 -3.42 -9.36
CA MET A 145 -11.84 -3.71 -7.97
C MET A 145 -13.34 -3.56 -7.69
N SER A 146 -13.96 -2.47 -8.19
CA SER A 146 -15.39 -2.21 -8.02
C SER A 146 -16.27 -3.24 -8.74
N ALA A 147 -15.85 -3.70 -9.93
CA ALA A 147 -16.59 -4.69 -10.71
C ALA A 147 -16.58 -6.09 -10.08
N HIS A 148 -15.57 -6.42 -9.27
CA HIS A 148 -15.45 -7.74 -8.64
C HIS A 148 -16.09 -7.82 -7.25
N ALA A 149 -16.39 -6.70 -6.59
CA ALA A 149 -17.02 -6.68 -5.28
C ALA A 149 -18.51 -6.33 -5.40
N SER A 150 -19.38 -7.17 -4.86
CA SER A 150 -20.84 -6.96 -4.95
C SER A 150 -21.36 -5.93 -3.93
N ARG A 151 -20.58 -5.58 -2.90
CA ARG A 151 -21.06 -4.78 -1.76
C ARG A 151 -20.22 -3.55 -1.47
N ALA A 152 -18.91 -3.73 -1.26
CA ALA A 152 -18.04 -2.62 -0.90
C ALA A 152 -16.57 -2.89 -1.24
N CYS A 153 -15.83 -1.80 -1.36
CA CYS A 153 -14.38 -1.80 -1.51
C CYS A 153 -13.73 -0.91 -0.47
N TYR A 154 -12.54 -1.32 0.01
CA TYR A 154 -11.73 -0.55 0.94
C TYR A 154 -10.26 -0.60 0.54
N LEU A 155 -9.60 0.52 0.56
CA LEU A 155 -8.16 0.56 0.27
C LEU A 155 -7.43 1.56 1.16
N THR A 156 -6.11 1.43 1.22
CA THR A 156 -5.28 2.49 1.75
C THR A 156 -4.27 2.98 0.73
N TYR A 157 -4.05 4.29 0.74
CA TYR A 157 -3.07 4.97 -0.08
C TYR A 157 -2.18 5.87 0.77
N LYS A 158 -0.89 5.95 0.44
CA LYS A 158 0.07 6.74 1.20
C LYS A 158 -0.22 8.23 1.05
N VAL A 159 -0.32 8.95 2.16
CA VAL A 159 -0.47 10.40 2.18
C VAL A 159 0.90 11.07 1.95
N GLY A 160 0.93 12.08 1.09
CA GLY A 160 2.10 12.91 0.81
C GLY A 160 3.04 12.37 -0.27
N GLY A 161 2.66 11.32 -1.00
CA GLY A 161 3.37 10.88 -2.22
C GLY A 161 4.81 10.39 -2.03
N SER A 162 5.30 10.22 -0.79
CA SER A 162 6.65 9.74 -0.49
C SER A 162 6.71 8.97 0.82
N PHE A 163 7.53 7.93 0.87
CA PHE A 163 7.90 7.24 2.12
C PHE A 163 9.12 7.88 2.79
N VAL A 164 9.94 8.60 2.03
CA VAL A 164 11.09 9.34 2.55
C VAL A 164 10.61 10.70 3.04
N ASP A 165 11.08 11.13 4.20
CA ASP A 165 10.86 12.49 4.68
C ASP A 165 11.51 13.49 3.70
N MET A 166 10.71 14.38 3.13
CA MET A 166 11.19 15.37 2.17
C MET A 166 12.28 16.28 2.76
N ASN A 167 12.27 16.52 4.09
CA ASN A 167 13.33 17.27 4.75
C ASN A 167 14.72 16.61 4.60
N ILE A 168 14.77 15.27 4.53
CA ILE A 168 16.02 14.53 4.29
C ILE A 168 16.50 14.81 2.86
N LEU A 169 15.58 14.72 1.90
CA LEU A 169 15.90 14.94 0.49
C LEU A 169 16.36 16.38 0.23
N ASP A 170 15.72 17.35 0.88
CA ASP A 170 16.12 18.77 0.81
C ASP A 170 17.49 18.97 1.45
N PHE A 171 17.78 18.36 2.61
CA PHE A 171 19.07 18.47 3.29
C PHE A 171 20.21 17.94 2.42
N ILE A 172 20.01 16.79 1.77
CA ILE A 172 21.04 16.21 0.90
C ILE A 172 21.10 16.86 -0.48
N GLY A 173 20.23 17.83 -0.75
CA GLY A 173 20.17 18.55 -2.02
C GLY A 173 19.61 17.72 -3.18
N LYS A 174 18.81 16.67 -2.91
CA LYS A 174 18.17 15.85 -3.94
C LYS A 174 16.75 16.31 -4.20
N LYS A 175 16.53 16.94 -5.34
CA LYS A 175 15.19 17.29 -5.84
C LYS A 175 14.54 16.04 -6.45
N VAL A 176 13.29 15.77 -6.09
CA VAL A 176 12.51 14.65 -6.60
C VAL A 176 11.09 15.07 -6.95
N LYS A 177 10.54 14.45 -8.00
CA LYS A 177 9.10 14.47 -8.27
C LYS A 177 8.44 13.36 -7.47
N THR A 178 7.52 13.73 -6.59
CA THR A 178 6.80 12.77 -5.72
C THR A 178 5.94 11.80 -6.54
N LYS A 179 5.48 10.74 -5.89
CA LYS A 179 4.42 9.88 -6.45
C LYS A 179 3.08 10.62 -6.39
N PRO A 180 2.08 10.20 -7.20
CA PRO A 180 0.70 10.66 -7.01
C PRO A 180 0.27 10.50 -5.56
N ASP A 181 -0.53 11.44 -5.07
CA ASP A 181 -1.07 11.40 -3.72
C ASP A 181 -2.49 10.81 -3.71
N TYR A 182 -2.99 10.41 -2.54
CA TYR A 182 -4.26 9.70 -2.35
C TYR A 182 -5.48 10.43 -2.92
N TRP A 183 -5.47 11.75 -3.02
CA TRP A 183 -6.63 12.54 -3.43
C TRP A 183 -7.10 12.27 -4.87
N TYR A 184 -6.25 11.70 -5.74
CA TYR A 184 -6.69 11.21 -7.05
C TYR A 184 -7.81 10.18 -6.94
N ILE A 185 -7.71 9.27 -5.97
CA ILE A 185 -8.62 8.13 -5.84
C ILE A 185 -10.07 8.54 -5.57
N PRO A 186 -10.39 9.33 -4.53
CA PRO A 186 -11.77 9.73 -4.28
C PRO A 186 -12.37 10.59 -5.41
N ILE A 187 -11.56 11.38 -6.11
CA ILE A 187 -12.04 12.17 -7.25
C ILE A 187 -12.40 11.27 -8.44
N ILE A 188 -11.55 10.27 -8.74
CA ILE A 188 -11.81 9.32 -9.82
C ILE A 188 -13.04 8.46 -9.48
N LEU A 189 -13.14 7.93 -8.26
CA LEU A 189 -14.32 7.19 -7.81
C LEU A 189 -15.60 8.03 -7.91
N TYR A 190 -15.54 9.31 -7.53
CA TYR A 190 -16.68 10.21 -7.67
C TYR A 190 -17.07 10.41 -9.15
N SER A 191 -16.10 10.49 -10.06
CA SER A 191 -16.39 10.58 -11.50
C SER A 191 -17.05 9.32 -12.09
N HIS A 192 -16.86 8.16 -11.43
CA HIS A 192 -17.54 6.90 -11.76
C HIS A 192 -18.93 6.77 -11.10
N GLY A 193 -19.36 7.78 -10.34
CA GLY A 193 -20.68 7.78 -9.67
C GLY A 193 -20.65 7.21 -8.24
N TYR A 194 -19.51 6.78 -7.72
CA TYR A 194 -19.40 6.33 -6.33
C TYR A 194 -19.29 7.50 -5.35
N LEU A 195 -19.66 7.26 -4.10
CA LEU A 195 -19.55 8.22 -2.99
C LEU A 195 -18.52 7.73 -1.98
N PRO A 196 -17.21 7.90 -2.23
CA PRO A 196 -16.16 7.42 -1.36
C PRO A 196 -16.12 8.19 -0.04
N ARG A 197 -15.84 7.46 1.04
CA ARG A 197 -15.50 8.02 2.36
C ARG A 197 -14.01 7.97 2.52
N VAL A 198 -13.42 9.03 3.05
CA VAL A 198 -11.99 9.14 3.33
C VAL A 198 -11.79 9.34 4.83
N ASP A 199 -10.95 8.52 5.42
CA ASP A 199 -10.46 8.64 6.79
C ASP A 199 -8.95 8.41 6.81
N TYR A 200 -8.29 8.53 7.96
CA TYR A 200 -6.84 8.39 8.04
C TYR A 200 -6.45 7.40 9.12
N ILE A 201 -5.47 6.54 8.78
CA ILE A 201 -4.80 5.63 9.70
C ILE A 201 -3.39 6.15 9.92
N GLU A 202 -3.05 6.50 11.15
CA GLU A 202 -1.70 6.89 11.54
C GLU A 202 -0.92 5.65 11.98
N THR A 203 0.23 5.43 11.35
CA THR A 203 1.16 4.42 11.83
C THR A 203 2.27 5.08 12.65
N GLY A 204 2.35 4.74 13.93
CA GLY A 204 3.19 5.41 14.93
C GLY A 204 4.71 5.33 14.71
N ARG A 205 5.19 4.85 13.55
CA ARG A 205 6.62 4.83 13.21
C ARG A 205 6.79 5.17 11.74
N GLY A 206 7.45 6.30 11.50
CA GLY A 206 7.93 6.69 10.18
C GLY A 206 9.01 5.73 9.64
N SER A 207 9.40 5.96 8.42
CA SER A 207 10.28 5.12 7.60
C SER A 207 11.71 4.92 8.14
N VAL A 208 12.12 5.60 9.20
CA VAL A 208 13.49 5.48 9.72
C VAL A 208 13.52 4.45 10.86
N ARG A 209 13.61 3.17 10.51
CA ARG A 209 13.93 2.08 11.45
C ARG A 209 15.42 1.72 11.45
N SER A 210 16.24 2.57 10.86
CA SER A 210 17.66 2.28 10.69
C SER A 210 18.38 2.46 12.03
N ASN A 211 19.08 1.41 12.47
CA ASN A 211 19.89 1.42 13.67
C ASN A 211 21.32 1.88 13.37
N THR A 212 21.70 1.90 12.09
CA THR A 212 23.02 2.29 11.61
C THR A 212 22.92 3.27 10.44
N GLU A 213 24.02 3.98 10.15
CA GLU A 213 24.13 4.86 8.99
C GLU A 213 23.94 4.09 7.68
N ASP A 214 24.46 2.89 7.58
CA ASP A 214 24.37 2.08 6.36
C ASP A 214 22.94 1.62 6.11
N GLU A 215 22.24 1.11 7.12
CA GLU A 215 20.81 0.80 7.02
C GLU A 215 19.99 2.04 6.63
N PHE A 216 20.37 3.22 7.13
CA PHE A 216 19.69 4.46 6.74
C PHE A 216 19.90 4.78 5.27
N ILE A 217 21.12 4.69 4.75
CA ILE A 217 21.43 4.88 3.33
C ILE A 217 20.68 3.86 2.47
N GLU A 218 20.67 2.59 2.85
CA GLU A 218 19.93 1.53 2.15
C GLU A 218 18.42 1.84 2.09
N SER A 219 17.85 2.35 3.18
CA SER A 219 16.44 2.73 3.24
C SER A 219 16.10 3.90 2.28
N LEU A 220 17.02 4.84 2.11
CA LEU A 220 16.89 5.91 1.12
C LEU A 220 17.01 5.37 -0.31
N LEU A 221 18.02 4.53 -0.58
CA LEU A 221 18.23 3.90 -1.88
C LEU A 221 17.08 2.97 -2.29
N TRP A 222 16.42 2.35 -1.30
CA TRP A 222 15.18 1.61 -1.56
C TRP A 222 14.08 2.48 -2.17
N SER A 223 14.00 3.75 -1.78
CA SER A 223 12.95 4.67 -2.21
C SER A 223 13.32 5.50 -3.44
N VAL A 224 14.57 6.00 -3.49
CA VAL A 224 15.09 6.80 -4.62
C VAL A 224 16.16 5.99 -5.35
N HIS A 225 16.20 6.08 -6.69
CA HIS A 225 17.02 5.20 -7.51
C HIS A 225 18.51 5.20 -7.16
N GLU A 226 19.05 6.40 -6.90
CA GLU A 226 20.48 6.57 -6.64
C GLU A 226 20.75 7.82 -5.80
N LEU A 227 21.85 7.78 -5.07
CA LEU A 227 22.46 8.91 -4.39
C LEU A 227 23.92 8.96 -4.80
N ASN A 228 24.39 10.12 -5.24
CA ASN A 228 25.83 10.30 -5.49
C ASN A 228 26.59 10.36 -4.14
N GLU A 229 27.92 10.33 -4.23
CA GLU A 229 28.78 10.27 -3.03
C GLU A 229 28.56 11.46 -2.08
N GLU A 230 28.40 12.68 -2.61
CA GLU A 230 28.11 13.87 -1.81
C GLU A 230 26.77 13.73 -1.06
N GLN A 231 25.74 13.26 -1.75
CA GLN A 231 24.42 13.03 -1.16
C GLN A 231 24.42 11.95 -0.09
N GLN A 232 25.18 10.86 -0.31
CA GLN A 232 25.36 9.81 0.70
C GLN A 232 26.09 10.34 1.95
N ASN A 233 27.14 11.14 1.77
CA ASN A 233 27.88 11.75 2.87
C ASN A 233 26.99 12.71 3.68
N LYS A 234 26.19 13.56 3.02
CA LYS A 234 25.19 14.41 3.68
C LYS A 234 24.10 13.61 4.37
N ALA A 235 23.68 12.49 3.82
CA ALA A 235 22.69 11.62 4.46
C ALA A 235 23.24 10.98 5.74
N ARG A 236 24.53 10.58 5.76
CA ARG A 236 25.21 10.11 6.98
C ARG A 236 25.32 11.22 8.03
N GLU A 237 25.62 12.45 7.62
CA GLU A 237 25.63 13.63 8.49
C GLU A 237 24.23 13.86 9.10
N TYR A 238 23.17 13.84 8.27
CA TYR A 238 21.78 13.97 8.73
C TYR A 238 21.41 12.89 9.75
N TYR A 239 21.81 11.64 9.49
CA TYR A 239 21.57 10.54 10.42
C TYR A 239 22.21 10.82 11.79
N ARG A 240 23.50 11.18 11.82
CA ARG A 240 24.23 11.47 13.07
C ARG A 240 23.68 12.66 13.82
N GLU A 241 23.46 13.77 13.14
CA GLU A 241 23.11 15.03 13.78
C GLU A 241 21.62 15.17 14.09
N VAL A 242 20.74 14.67 13.21
CA VAL A 242 19.31 14.88 13.33
C VAL A 242 18.59 13.65 13.88
N ILE A 243 18.87 12.45 13.33
CA ILE A 243 18.18 11.24 13.78
C ILE A 243 18.69 10.81 15.15
N VAL A 244 20.00 10.68 15.31
CA VAL A 244 20.62 10.22 16.56
C VAL A 244 20.79 11.39 17.53
N GLY A 245 21.40 12.48 17.07
CA GLY A 245 21.82 13.59 17.95
C GLY A 245 20.65 14.36 18.58
N GLN A 246 19.55 14.56 17.84
CA GLN A 246 18.37 15.26 18.34
C GLN A 246 17.32 14.31 18.94
N ASN A 247 17.57 13.00 18.95
CA ASN A 247 16.59 11.97 19.35
C ASN A 247 15.20 12.24 18.75
N ARG A 248 15.18 12.67 17.47
CA ARG A 248 13.94 13.07 16.80
C ARG A 248 13.09 11.83 16.56
N PRO A 249 11.85 11.79 17.07
CA PRO A 249 10.98 10.66 16.80
C PRO A 249 10.71 10.58 15.29
N PRO A 250 10.66 9.37 14.72
CA PRO A 250 10.29 9.20 13.33
C PRO A 250 8.92 9.83 13.07
N ARG A 251 8.80 10.56 11.95
CA ARG A 251 7.52 11.16 11.57
C ARG A 251 6.49 10.06 11.36
N ALA A 252 5.29 10.24 11.91
CA ALA A 252 4.17 9.33 11.68
C ALA A 252 3.87 9.23 10.17
N VAL A 253 3.64 8.02 9.70
CA VAL A 253 3.19 7.76 8.32
C VAL A 253 1.68 7.69 8.34
N ASN A 254 1.03 8.58 7.60
CA ASN A 254 -0.41 8.57 7.43
C ASN A 254 -0.79 7.82 6.14
N TRP A 255 -1.84 7.00 6.28
CA TRP A 255 -2.50 6.32 5.19
C TRP A 255 -3.92 6.86 5.07
N ALA A 256 -4.30 7.33 3.89
CA ALA A 256 -5.69 7.59 3.61
C ALA A 256 -6.42 6.24 3.46
N PHE A 257 -7.38 5.97 4.32
CA PHE A 257 -8.32 4.87 4.22
C PHE A 257 -9.50 5.36 3.37
N ILE A 258 -9.77 4.67 2.28
CA ILE A 258 -10.81 5.04 1.32
C ILE A 258 -11.75 3.86 1.17
N GLY A 259 -13.04 4.08 1.45
CA GLY A 259 -14.07 3.05 1.34
C GLY A 259 -15.27 3.55 0.53
N TRP A 260 -15.84 2.67 -0.32
CA TRP A 260 -17.06 2.95 -1.08
C TRP A 260 -17.92 1.72 -1.22
N GLU A 261 -19.22 1.92 -1.38
CA GLU A 261 -20.19 0.88 -1.70
C GLU A 261 -20.26 0.73 -3.23
N THR A 262 -20.37 -0.50 -3.73
CA THR A 262 -20.36 -0.82 -5.16
C THR A 262 -21.76 -0.91 -5.75
N SER A 263 -22.78 -1.13 -4.91
CA SER A 263 -24.19 -1.00 -5.31
C SER A 263 -24.58 0.48 -5.36
N ILE A 264 -24.78 0.99 -6.57
CA ILE A 264 -25.29 2.34 -6.85
C ILE A 264 -26.82 2.28 -6.92
#